data_f2d1f93c006caa3fd015dbcf291b9747
#
_entry.id   f2d1f93c006caa3fd015dbcf291b9747
#
_cell.length_a   1.000
_cell.length_b   1.000
_cell.length_c   1.000
_cell.angle_alpha   90.00
_cell.angle_beta   90.00
_cell.angle_gamma   90.00
#
_symmetry.space_group_name_H-M   'P 1'
#
loop_
_entity.id
_entity.type
_entity.pdbx_description
1 polymer ?
#
loop_
_entity_poly.entity_id
_entity_poly.type
_entity_poly.pdbx_seq_one_letter_code
_entity_poly.pdbx_strand_id
1 'polypeptide(L)'
;MIIGIDIGNTHIVTGVYDDKGELISTFRLATNDKMTEDEYFSYFNNITKFNNISIEKVDAILVSSVVPNIIITFQFFARKYFKVEAIIVDLEKKIPFTFAKGVNYTGFGADRIIDITEAMLKYPHKNLVIFDFGTATTYDVLKKGVYIGGGILPGIDMSINALYGNTAKLPRVKFTTPNSVLGTDTMKQIQAAIFFGYAGQIKHIIKKINEELGEEIFVLATGGLGRILSAEIDEIDEYDPNLSLKGLYTLYMLNK
;
A
#
# COMPACT_ATOMS: atom_id res chain seq x y z
N MET A 1 -14.58 -17.86 -4.89
CA MET A 1 -14.24 -16.68 -4.04
C MET A 1 -12.76 -16.65 -3.76
N ILE A 2 -12.16 -15.46 -3.74
CA ILE A 2 -10.73 -15.27 -3.45
C ILE A 2 -10.59 -14.30 -2.27
N ILE A 3 -9.59 -14.51 -1.43
CA ILE A 3 -9.22 -13.61 -0.33
C ILE A 3 -7.82 -13.07 -0.60
N GLY A 4 -7.67 -11.75 -0.65
CA GLY A 4 -6.38 -11.06 -0.69
C GLY A 4 -6.08 -10.42 0.67
N ILE A 5 -4.89 -10.66 1.20
CA ILE A 5 -4.46 -10.14 2.49
C ILE A 5 -3.14 -9.40 2.29
N ASP A 6 -3.17 -8.09 2.53
CA ASP A 6 -1.98 -7.25 2.51
C ASP A 6 -1.59 -6.87 3.95
N ILE A 7 -0.38 -7.25 4.35
CA ILE A 7 0.13 -7.16 5.72
C ILE A 7 1.24 -6.12 5.77
N GLY A 8 0.85 -4.91 6.10
CA GLY A 8 1.76 -3.82 6.42
C GLY A 8 2.24 -3.82 7.88
N ASN A 9 3.21 -2.98 8.20
CA ASN A 9 3.74 -2.84 9.58
C ASN A 9 2.69 -2.34 10.59
N THR A 10 1.68 -1.59 10.15
CA THR A 10 0.66 -0.99 11.03
C THR A 10 -0.70 -1.64 10.88
N HIS A 11 -1.07 -2.04 9.68
CA HIS A 11 -2.39 -2.60 9.39
C HIS A 11 -2.30 -3.83 8.50
N ILE A 12 -3.25 -4.73 8.71
CA ILE A 12 -3.58 -5.84 7.82
C ILE A 12 -4.85 -5.44 7.08
N VAL A 13 -4.78 -5.34 5.76
CA VAL A 13 -5.92 -5.02 4.91
C VAL A 13 -6.35 -6.28 4.17
N THR A 14 -7.63 -6.62 4.28
CA THR A 14 -8.18 -7.82 3.63
C THR A 14 -9.23 -7.42 2.60
N GLY A 15 -9.11 -7.96 1.41
CA GLY A 15 -10.09 -7.88 0.34
C GLY A 15 -10.74 -9.25 0.08
N VAL A 16 -12.03 -9.25 -0.13
CA VAL A 16 -12.80 -10.44 -0.52
C VAL A 16 -13.33 -10.21 -1.93
N TYR A 17 -13.04 -11.15 -2.84
CA TYR A 17 -13.45 -11.09 -4.25
C TYR A 17 -14.42 -12.19 -4.56
N ASP A 18 -15.45 -11.87 -5.32
CA ASP A 18 -16.40 -12.84 -5.84
C ASP A 18 -15.80 -13.68 -7.00
N ASP A 19 -16.63 -14.54 -7.58
CA ASP A 19 -16.20 -15.43 -8.67
C ASP A 19 -15.98 -14.66 -10.00
N LYS A 20 -16.40 -13.39 -10.07
CA LYS A 20 -16.17 -12.49 -11.22
C LYS A 20 -14.93 -11.63 -11.03
N GLY A 21 -14.33 -11.64 -9.83
CA GLY A 21 -13.18 -10.83 -9.47
C GLY A 21 -13.53 -9.44 -8.94
N GLU A 22 -14.81 -9.20 -8.66
CA GLU A 22 -15.23 -7.94 -8.05
C GLU A 22 -14.88 -7.92 -6.56
N LEU A 23 -14.29 -6.81 -6.10
CA LEU A 23 -13.97 -6.59 -4.71
C LEU A 23 -15.26 -6.29 -3.91
N ILE A 24 -15.85 -7.32 -3.32
CA ILE A 24 -17.15 -7.23 -2.65
C ILE A 24 -17.08 -6.79 -1.19
N SER A 25 -15.90 -6.88 -0.57
CA SER A 25 -15.69 -6.38 0.79
C SER A 25 -14.24 -6.06 1.05
N THR A 26 -14.01 -5.04 1.87
CA THR A 26 -12.69 -4.72 2.44
C THR A 26 -12.82 -4.47 3.93
N PHE A 27 -11.83 -4.89 4.69
CA PHE A 27 -11.71 -4.53 6.10
C PHE A 27 -10.26 -4.47 6.55
N ARG A 28 -10.04 -3.83 7.69
CA ARG A 28 -8.71 -3.55 8.20
C ARG A 28 -8.61 -3.87 9.68
N LEU A 29 -7.55 -4.57 10.04
CA LEU A 29 -7.15 -4.84 11.42
C LEU A 29 -5.80 -4.18 11.72
N ALA A 30 -5.51 -3.92 12.98
CA ALA A 30 -4.16 -3.56 13.39
C ALA A 30 -3.22 -4.76 13.23
N THR A 31 -2.00 -4.52 12.76
CA THR A 31 -0.98 -5.57 12.69
C THR A 31 -0.54 -5.93 14.10
N ASN A 32 -0.67 -7.20 14.44
CA ASN A 32 -0.20 -7.78 15.69
C ASN A 32 0.47 -9.13 15.39
N ASP A 33 1.78 -9.16 15.47
CA ASP A 33 2.60 -10.35 15.17
C ASP A 33 2.48 -11.48 16.22
N LYS A 34 1.79 -11.22 17.32
CA LYS A 34 1.46 -12.20 18.37
C LYS A 34 0.08 -12.82 18.18
N MET A 35 -0.72 -12.32 17.26
CA MET A 35 -2.07 -12.84 17.00
C MET A 35 -1.97 -14.23 16.35
N THR A 36 -2.76 -15.16 16.86
CA THR A 36 -2.88 -16.52 16.32
C THR A 36 -3.81 -16.55 15.11
N GLU A 37 -3.74 -17.63 14.33
CA GLU A 37 -4.67 -17.87 13.22
C GLU A 37 -6.14 -17.96 13.70
N ASP A 38 -6.37 -18.40 14.92
CA ASP A 38 -7.73 -18.52 15.50
C ASP A 38 -8.32 -17.16 15.85
N GLU A 39 -7.50 -16.27 16.42
CA GLU A 39 -7.91 -14.89 16.70
C GLU A 39 -8.20 -14.16 15.39
N TYR A 40 -7.31 -14.28 14.38
CA TYR A 40 -7.54 -13.66 13.09
C TYR A 40 -8.80 -14.19 12.41
N PHE A 41 -9.02 -15.51 12.44
CA PHE A 41 -10.23 -16.12 11.89
C PHE A 41 -11.50 -15.64 12.61
N SER A 42 -11.45 -15.44 13.92
CA SER A 42 -12.59 -14.92 14.68
C SER A 42 -13.00 -13.53 14.20
N TYR A 43 -12.04 -12.61 13.99
CA TYR A 43 -12.32 -11.29 13.42
C TYR A 43 -12.85 -11.41 11.99
N PHE A 44 -12.18 -12.17 11.16
CA PHE A 44 -12.54 -12.39 9.75
C PHE A 44 -13.98 -12.90 9.63
N ASN A 45 -14.31 -13.99 10.34
CA ASN A 45 -15.62 -14.63 10.30
C ASN A 45 -16.73 -13.70 10.83
N ASN A 46 -16.47 -12.92 11.88
CA ASN A 46 -17.46 -11.97 12.39
C ASN A 46 -17.73 -10.85 11.39
N ILE A 47 -16.69 -10.29 10.74
CA ILE A 47 -16.85 -9.21 9.77
C ILE A 47 -17.56 -9.73 8.50
N THR A 48 -17.19 -10.90 7.99
CA THR A 48 -17.84 -11.48 6.82
C THR A 48 -19.29 -11.82 7.08
N LYS A 49 -19.62 -12.37 8.24
CA LYS A 49 -21.01 -12.60 8.67
C LYS A 49 -21.81 -11.31 8.76
N PHE A 50 -21.24 -10.27 9.36
CA PHE A 50 -21.89 -8.96 9.47
C PHE A 50 -22.21 -8.35 8.10
N ASN A 51 -21.31 -8.57 7.12
CA ASN A 51 -21.47 -8.11 5.75
C ASN A 51 -22.27 -9.08 4.86
N ASN A 52 -22.86 -10.15 5.43
CA ASN A 52 -23.60 -11.19 4.71
C ASN A 52 -22.79 -11.88 3.59
N ILE A 53 -21.49 -12.07 3.81
CA ILE A 53 -20.59 -12.74 2.87
C ILE A 53 -20.45 -14.20 3.30
N SER A 54 -20.87 -15.13 2.43
CA SER A 54 -20.62 -16.56 2.64
C SER A 54 -19.15 -16.88 2.33
N ILE A 55 -18.49 -17.52 3.30
CA ILE A 55 -17.08 -17.96 3.19
C ILE A 55 -16.94 -19.48 3.05
N GLU A 56 -18.04 -20.17 2.70
CA GLU A 56 -18.06 -21.64 2.60
C GLU A 56 -17.15 -22.18 1.51
N LYS A 57 -16.93 -21.40 0.44
CA LYS A 57 -16.09 -21.80 -0.67
C LYS A 57 -15.08 -20.70 -0.99
N VAL A 58 -13.88 -20.86 -0.44
CA VAL A 58 -12.71 -20.03 -0.78
C VAL A 58 -11.78 -20.86 -1.66
N ASP A 59 -11.51 -20.38 -2.85
CA ASP A 59 -10.70 -21.08 -3.86
C ASP A 59 -9.21 -20.76 -3.72
N ALA A 60 -8.87 -19.54 -3.25
CA ALA A 60 -7.50 -19.12 -3.03
C ALA A 60 -7.38 -18.03 -1.95
N ILE A 61 -6.25 -18.02 -1.26
CA ILE A 61 -5.86 -16.96 -0.33
C ILE A 61 -4.46 -16.47 -0.73
N LEU A 62 -4.36 -15.18 -1.05
CA LEU A 62 -3.10 -14.52 -1.37
C LEU A 62 -2.65 -13.68 -0.18
N VAL A 63 -1.36 -13.72 0.10
CA VAL A 63 -0.77 -12.97 1.21
C VAL A 63 0.43 -12.17 0.69
N SER A 64 0.31 -10.85 0.70
CA SER A 64 1.40 -9.90 0.62
C SER A 64 1.83 -9.53 2.03
N SER A 65 3.10 -9.54 2.36
CA SER A 65 3.56 -9.18 3.70
C SER A 65 4.94 -8.54 3.68
N VAL A 66 5.08 -7.44 4.43
CA VAL A 66 6.37 -6.84 4.82
C VAL A 66 6.74 -7.17 6.28
N VAL A 67 5.97 -8.06 6.92
CA VAL A 67 6.20 -8.55 8.29
C VAL A 67 6.45 -10.06 8.26
N PRO A 68 7.70 -10.53 8.18
CA PRO A 68 8.01 -11.94 7.94
C PRO A 68 7.42 -12.90 8.98
N ASN A 69 7.43 -12.51 10.26
CA ASN A 69 7.02 -13.38 11.36
C ASN A 69 5.53 -13.77 11.34
N ILE A 70 4.68 -12.98 10.69
CA ILE A 70 3.24 -13.22 10.65
C ILE A 70 2.81 -14.13 9.49
N ILE A 71 3.66 -14.36 8.50
CA ILE A 71 3.34 -15.16 7.30
C ILE A 71 2.87 -16.57 7.70
N ILE A 72 3.54 -17.19 8.65
CA ILE A 72 3.19 -18.54 9.10
C ILE A 72 1.79 -18.62 9.70
N THR A 73 1.37 -17.58 10.41
CA THR A 73 0.01 -17.47 10.97
C THR A 73 -1.04 -17.51 9.84
N PHE A 74 -0.80 -16.81 8.74
CA PHE A 74 -1.72 -16.80 7.60
C PHE A 74 -1.66 -18.08 6.77
N GLN A 75 -0.54 -18.78 6.75
CA GLN A 75 -0.48 -20.13 6.19
C GLN A 75 -1.34 -21.12 7.01
N PHE A 76 -1.25 -21.07 8.35
CA PHE A 76 -2.13 -21.87 9.21
C PHE A 76 -3.60 -21.47 9.08
N PHE A 77 -3.90 -20.18 9.02
CA PHE A 77 -5.24 -19.66 8.77
C PHE A 77 -5.86 -20.25 7.49
N ALA A 78 -5.12 -20.22 6.38
CA ALA A 78 -5.58 -20.76 5.09
C ALA A 78 -5.83 -22.28 5.16
N ARG A 79 -4.88 -23.02 5.69
CA ARG A 79 -4.98 -24.50 5.79
C ARG A 79 -6.09 -24.94 6.75
N LYS A 80 -6.15 -24.33 7.95
CA LYS A 80 -7.04 -24.75 9.03
C LYS A 80 -8.49 -24.50 8.69
N TYR A 81 -8.81 -23.32 8.21
CA TYR A 81 -10.18 -22.86 8.04
C TYR A 81 -10.72 -23.03 6.61
N PHE A 82 -9.86 -22.94 5.60
CA PHE A 82 -10.31 -22.96 4.21
C PHE A 82 -9.80 -24.16 3.41
N LYS A 83 -8.89 -24.96 3.97
CA LYS A 83 -8.30 -26.15 3.32
C LYS A 83 -7.56 -25.81 2.03
N VAL A 84 -7.01 -24.59 1.93
CA VAL A 84 -6.17 -24.14 0.81
C VAL A 84 -4.78 -23.77 1.31
N GLU A 85 -3.79 -23.82 0.42
CA GLU A 85 -2.48 -23.24 0.70
C GLU A 85 -2.49 -21.74 0.44
N ALA A 86 -1.88 -20.96 1.35
CA ALA A 86 -1.71 -19.53 1.13
C ALA A 86 -0.66 -19.31 0.01
N ILE A 87 -1.01 -18.50 -0.96
CA ILE A 87 -0.11 -18.05 -2.02
C ILE A 87 0.62 -16.81 -1.51
N ILE A 88 1.91 -16.96 -1.20
CA ILE A 88 2.72 -15.85 -0.72
C ILE A 88 3.25 -15.05 -1.92
N VAL A 89 3.11 -13.74 -1.84
CA VAL A 89 3.60 -12.80 -2.86
C VAL A 89 5.12 -12.65 -2.73
N ASP A 90 5.83 -12.96 -3.80
CA ASP A 90 7.27 -12.79 -3.96
C ASP A 90 7.64 -12.60 -5.44
N LEU A 91 8.92 -12.39 -5.71
CA LEU A 91 9.45 -12.24 -7.08
C LEU A 91 9.59 -13.55 -7.86
N GLU A 92 9.29 -14.71 -7.26
CA GLU A 92 9.22 -16.00 -7.96
C GLU A 92 7.91 -16.14 -8.74
N LYS A 93 6.92 -15.31 -8.44
CA LYS A 93 5.66 -15.23 -9.18
C LYS A 93 5.88 -14.57 -10.55
N LYS A 94 5.02 -14.93 -11.50
CA LYS A 94 4.94 -14.24 -12.79
C LYS A 94 4.43 -12.82 -12.55
N ILE A 95 5.28 -11.83 -12.84
CA ILE A 95 4.99 -10.40 -12.71
C ILE A 95 5.02 -9.72 -14.08
N PRO A 96 4.27 -8.62 -14.30
CA PRO A 96 4.17 -7.97 -15.60
C PRO A 96 5.27 -6.94 -15.88
N PHE A 97 6.32 -6.89 -15.07
CA PHE A 97 7.43 -5.95 -15.21
C PHE A 97 8.79 -6.63 -15.06
N THR A 98 9.84 -5.94 -15.47
CA THR A 98 11.23 -6.38 -15.32
C THR A 98 12.05 -5.33 -14.58
N PHE A 99 13.26 -5.69 -14.16
CA PHE A 99 14.17 -4.74 -13.51
C PHE A 99 15.26 -4.27 -14.48
N ALA A 100 15.59 -2.98 -14.41
CA ALA A 100 16.68 -2.42 -15.18
C ALA A 100 18.03 -3.01 -14.72
N LYS A 101 19.01 -3.04 -15.64
CA LYS A 101 20.36 -3.48 -15.32
C LYS A 101 20.96 -2.61 -14.21
N GLY A 102 21.46 -3.27 -13.15
CA GLY A 102 22.08 -2.60 -12.00
C GLY A 102 21.10 -2.29 -10.85
N VAL A 103 19.81 -2.49 -11.01
CA VAL A 103 18.85 -2.42 -9.90
C VAL A 103 19.02 -3.66 -9.03
N ASN A 104 19.30 -3.43 -7.74
CA ASN A 104 19.27 -4.52 -6.76
C ASN A 104 17.84 -4.68 -6.23
N TYR A 105 17.22 -5.81 -6.53
CA TYR A 105 15.86 -6.16 -6.07
C TYR A 105 15.83 -7.12 -4.87
N THR A 106 17.01 -7.40 -4.27
CA THR A 106 17.05 -8.20 -3.04
C THR A 106 16.27 -7.51 -1.94
N GLY A 107 15.28 -8.21 -1.37
CA GLY A 107 14.40 -7.64 -0.35
C GLY A 107 13.36 -6.66 -0.89
N PHE A 108 13.02 -6.74 -2.17
CA PHE A 108 11.93 -5.95 -2.75
C PHE A 108 10.61 -6.31 -2.07
N GLY A 109 9.90 -5.31 -1.54
CA GLY A 109 8.69 -5.51 -0.74
C GLY A 109 7.54 -6.14 -1.53
N ALA A 110 6.80 -7.03 -0.89
CA ALA A 110 5.64 -7.68 -1.51
C ALA A 110 4.52 -6.66 -1.83
N ASP A 111 4.34 -5.65 -0.99
CA ASP A 111 3.45 -4.51 -1.19
C ASP A 111 3.73 -3.79 -2.52
N ARG A 112 4.99 -3.52 -2.80
CA ARG A 112 5.41 -2.87 -4.06
C ARG A 112 5.18 -3.76 -5.28
N ILE A 113 5.36 -5.09 -5.14
CA ILE A 113 5.08 -6.04 -6.23
C ILE A 113 3.62 -5.96 -6.66
N ILE A 114 2.68 -5.96 -5.70
CA ILE A 114 1.24 -5.93 -6.01
C ILE A 114 0.82 -4.58 -6.58
N ASP A 115 1.31 -3.47 -6.02
CA ASP A 115 0.98 -2.13 -6.51
C ASP A 115 1.46 -1.91 -7.95
N ILE A 116 2.71 -2.29 -8.24
CA ILE A 116 3.28 -2.21 -9.59
C ILE A 116 2.51 -3.13 -10.55
N THR A 117 2.16 -4.36 -10.10
CA THR A 117 1.43 -5.32 -10.94
C THR A 117 0.10 -4.73 -11.41
N GLU A 118 -0.69 -4.15 -10.51
CA GLU A 118 -1.96 -3.52 -10.87
C GLU A 118 -1.75 -2.30 -11.77
N ALA A 119 -0.84 -1.41 -11.39
CA ALA A 119 -0.56 -0.21 -12.15
C ALA A 119 -0.12 -0.51 -13.59
N MET A 120 0.72 -1.53 -13.78
CA MET A 120 1.20 -1.95 -15.11
C MET A 120 0.11 -2.50 -15.99
N LEU A 121 -0.84 -3.28 -15.46
CA LEU A 121 -1.94 -3.81 -16.27
C LEU A 121 -3.00 -2.75 -16.56
N LYS A 122 -3.21 -1.82 -15.64
CA LYS A 122 -4.12 -0.70 -15.85
C LYS A 122 -3.57 0.33 -16.84
N TYR A 123 -2.25 0.55 -16.85
CA TYR A 123 -1.56 1.55 -17.68
C TYR A 123 -0.36 0.98 -18.45
N PRO A 124 -0.56 -0.01 -19.33
CA PRO A 124 0.52 -0.85 -19.88
C PRO A 124 1.56 -0.13 -20.74
N HIS A 125 1.27 1.09 -21.20
CA HIS A 125 2.17 1.83 -22.13
C HIS A 125 2.69 3.13 -21.54
N LYS A 126 2.39 3.41 -20.27
CA LYS A 126 2.85 4.65 -19.62
C LYS A 126 4.18 4.46 -18.89
N ASN A 127 4.92 5.54 -18.76
CA ASN A 127 5.94 5.63 -17.73
C ASN A 127 5.22 5.94 -16.44
N LEU A 128 5.40 5.11 -15.42
CA LEU A 128 4.62 5.16 -14.18
C LEU A 128 5.47 5.65 -13.03
N VAL A 129 4.89 6.49 -12.20
CA VAL A 129 5.38 6.78 -10.85
C VAL A 129 4.26 6.41 -9.89
N ILE A 130 4.51 5.47 -8.99
CA ILE A 130 3.53 4.96 -8.06
C ILE A 130 3.93 5.37 -6.67
N PHE A 131 3.12 6.20 -6.01
CA PHE A 131 3.31 6.57 -4.60
C PHE A 131 2.38 5.74 -3.72
N ASP A 132 2.94 5.09 -2.69
CA ASP A 132 2.15 4.56 -1.56
C ASP A 132 2.37 5.44 -0.33
N PHE A 133 1.31 6.09 0.12
CA PHE A 133 1.28 6.92 1.33
C PHE A 133 0.87 6.09 2.55
N GLY A 134 1.72 5.13 2.89
CA GLY A 134 1.57 4.18 3.98
C GLY A 134 2.29 4.60 5.28
N THR A 135 2.72 3.60 6.06
CA THR A 135 3.55 3.80 7.28
C THR A 135 4.87 4.47 6.93
N ALA A 136 5.58 4.00 5.92
CA ALA A 136 6.55 4.76 5.14
C ALA A 136 5.84 5.27 3.88
N THR A 137 6.35 6.30 3.24
CA THR A 137 5.94 6.63 1.87
C THR A 137 6.99 6.10 0.92
N THR A 138 6.56 5.26 0.00
CA THR A 138 7.42 4.77 -1.08
C THR A 138 7.01 5.41 -2.39
N TYR A 139 7.95 5.47 -3.33
CA TYR A 139 7.64 5.71 -4.72
C TYR A 139 8.44 4.76 -5.61
N ASP A 140 7.78 4.28 -6.64
CA ASP A 140 8.29 3.32 -7.62
C ASP A 140 8.20 3.91 -9.01
N VAL A 141 9.30 3.81 -9.78
CA VAL A 141 9.39 4.40 -11.12
C VAL A 141 9.59 3.31 -12.16
N LEU A 142 8.67 3.27 -13.11
CA LEU A 142 8.74 2.35 -14.25
C LEU A 142 8.80 3.12 -15.56
N LYS A 143 9.70 2.72 -16.42
CA LYS A 143 9.81 3.19 -17.81
C LYS A 143 9.41 2.05 -18.75
N LYS A 144 8.23 2.17 -19.38
CA LYS A 144 7.72 1.18 -20.37
C LYS A 144 7.80 -0.28 -19.87
N GLY A 145 7.38 -0.51 -18.65
CA GLY A 145 7.37 -1.85 -18.03
C GLY A 145 8.67 -2.31 -17.40
N VAL A 146 9.68 -1.46 -17.39
CA VAL A 146 10.95 -1.71 -16.72
C VAL A 146 11.03 -0.89 -15.44
N TYR A 147 11.12 -1.53 -14.28
CA TYR A 147 11.38 -0.87 -13.01
C TYR A 147 12.81 -0.32 -13.02
N ILE A 148 12.96 0.99 -12.86
CA ILE A 148 14.25 1.68 -12.95
C ILE A 148 14.77 2.19 -11.61
N GLY A 149 13.91 2.25 -10.58
CA GLY A 149 14.29 2.71 -9.27
C GLY A 149 13.11 3.25 -8.50
N GLY A 150 13.38 3.81 -7.34
CA GLY A 150 12.37 4.39 -6.46
C GLY A 150 13.00 4.99 -5.22
N GLY A 151 12.18 5.38 -4.25
CA GLY A 151 12.65 5.91 -2.99
C GLY A 151 11.71 5.59 -1.83
N ILE A 152 12.23 5.78 -0.63
CA ILE A 152 11.50 5.56 0.62
C ILE A 152 11.68 6.79 1.50
N LEU A 153 10.56 7.36 1.95
CA LEU A 153 10.52 8.49 2.86
C LEU A 153 9.84 8.06 4.17
N PRO A 154 10.15 8.72 5.29
CA PRO A 154 9.32 8.59 6.47
C PRO A 154 7.88 8.94 6.14
N GLY A 155 6.91 8.10 6.51
CA GLY A 155 5.50 8.43 6.34
C GLY A 155 5.11 9.62 7.22
N ILE A 156 3.94 10.20 6.94
CA ILE A 156 3.46 11.42 7.61
C ILE A 156 3.31 11.18 9.12
N ASP A 157 2.68 10.07 9.53
CA ASP A 157 2.52 9.74 10.93
C ASP A 157 3.86 9.46 11.62
N MET A 158 4.83 8.88 10.92
CA MET A 158 6.20 8.72 11.42
C MET A 158 6.85 10.09 11.65
N SER A 159 6.69 11.03 10.74
CA SER A 159 7.25 12.38 10.84
C SER A 159 6.63 13.15 12.01
N ILE A 160 5.31 13.06 12.19
CA ILE A 160 4.60 13.67 13.34
C ILE A 160 5.09 13.02 14.65
N ASN A 161 5.17 11.70 14.72
CA ASN A 161 5.60 10.98 15.89
C ASN A 161 7.07 11.27 16.23
N ALA A 162 7.93 11.47 15.23
CA ALA A 162 9.33 11.87 15.44
C ALA A 162 9.45 13.25 16.10
N LEU A 163 8.64 14.24 15.69
CA LEU A 163 8.59 15.54 16.35
C LEU A 163 8.10 15.43 17.79
N TYR A 164 7.01 14.71 18.02
CA TYR A 164 6.44 14.51 19.36
C TYR A 164 7.40 13.74 20.27
N GLY A 165 7.95 12.62 19.81
CA GLY A 165 8.76 11.71 20.64
C GLY A 165 10.16 12.22 20.98
N ASN A 166 10.72 13.14 20.15
CA ASN A 166 12.07 13.66 20.33
C ASN A 166 12.10 15.10 20.87
N THR A 167 10.98 15.65 21.32
CA THR A 167 10.91 17.00 21.87
C THR A 167 10.14 17.02 23.20
N ALA A 168 10.59 17.86 24.12
CA ALA A 168 10.00 17.92 25.47
C ALA A 168 8.63 18.60 25.54
N LYS A 169 8.28 19.44 24.56
CA LYS A 169 7.12 20.34 24.65
C LYS A 169 6.19 20.31 23.44
N LEU A 170 6.56 19.67 22.33
CA LEU A 170 5.69 19.65 21.16
C LEU A 170 4.55 18.65 21.34
N PRO A 171 3.28 19.05 21.11
CA PRO A 171 2.15 18.16 21.23
C PRO A 171 2.09 17.19 20.04
N ARG A 172 1.48 16.03 20.26
CA ARG A 172 1.09 15.16 19.16
C ARG A 172 -0.09 15.77 18.42
N VAL A 173 0.04 15.92 17.10
CA VAL A 173 -1.02 16.47 16.24
C VAL A 173 -1.63 15.39 15.35
N LYS A 174 -2.86 15.61 14.89
CA LYS A 174 -3.44 14.79 13.81
C LYS A 174 -3.09 15.42 12.46
N PHE A 175 -2.83 14.60 11.46
CA PHE A 175 -2.67 15.07 10.09
C PHE A 175 -4.01 15.56 9.54
N THR A 176 -4.05 16.80 9.12
CA THR A 176 -5.24 17.47 8.58
C THR A 176 -4.80 18.48 7.54
N THR A 177 -5.68 18.82 6.60
CA THR A 177 -5.47 19.95 5.67
C THR A 177 -5.57 21.27 6.44
N PRO A 178 -4.49 22.07 6.51
CA PRO A 178 -4.54 23.38 7.17
C PRO A 178 -5.10 24.46 6.24
N ASN A 179 -5.72 25.48 6.83
CA ASN A 179 -6.26 26.62 6.05
C ASN A 179 -5.17 27.61 5.64
N SER A 180 -3.97 27.52 6.19
CA SER A 180 -2.88 28.46 5.93
C SER A 180 -1.53 27.79 6.19
N VAL A 181 -0.51 28.18 5.42
CA VAL A 181 0.88 27.80 5.65
C VAL A 181 1.44 28.43 6.94
N LEU A 182 0.85 29.53 7.39
CA LEU A 182 1.22 30.23 8.63
C LEU A 182 0.34 29.75 9.78
N GLY A 183 0.86 28.85 10.61
CA GLY A 183 0.19 28.42 11.84
C GLY A 183 0.27 29.51 12.93
N THR A 184 -0.85 29.77 13.61
CA THR A 184 -0.96 30.82 14.65
C THR A 184 -0.73 30.32 16.08
N ASP A 185 -0.60 29.00 16.25
CA ASP A 185 -0.25 28.33 17.50
C ASP A 185 0.60 27.09 17.18
N THR A 186 1.22 26.51 18.20
CA THR A 186 2.15 25.39 18.03
C THR A 186 1.53 24.19 17.27
N MET A 187 0.26 23.85 17.54
CA MET A 187 -0.39 22.74 16.85
C MET A 187 -0.59 23.05 15.36
N LYS A 188 -1.10 24.24 15.04
CA LYS A 188 -1.29 24.68 13.64
C LYS A 188 0.03 24.86 12.91
N GLN A 189 1.09 25.31 13.59
CA GLN A 189 2.43 25.39 13.00
C GLN A 189 2.97 24.02 12.60
N ILE A 190 2.82 22.99 13.47
CA ILE A 190 3.22 21.64 13.14
C ILE A 190 2.36 21.08 11.98
N GLN A 191 1.03 21.24 12.05
CA GLN A 191 0.13 20.77 11.00
C GLN A 191 0.44 21.38 9.64
N ALA A 192 0.62 22.72 9.59
CA ALA A 192 0.93 23.43 8.36
C ALA A 192 2.31 23.02 7.79
N ALA A 193 3.34 22.93 8.64
CA ALA A 193 4.68 22.57 8.21
C ALA A 193 4.75 21.13 7.68
N ILE A 194 4.11 20.19 8.37
CA ILE A 194 4.03 18.79 7.91
C ILE A 194 3.26 18.70 6.60
N PHE A 195 2.11 19.32 6.49
CA PHE A 195 1.27 19.21 5.30
C PHE A 195 1.94 19.82 4.06
N PHE A 196 2.26 21.13 4.12
CA PHE A 196 2.85 21.82 2.96
C PHE A 196 4.29 21.37 2.67
N GLY A 197 5.06 21.05 3.73
CA GLY A 197 6.40 20.51 3.57
C GLY A 197 6.38 19.15 2.88
N TYR A 198 5.45 18.28 3.26
CA TYR A 198 5.32 16.95 2.66
C TYR A 198 4.82 17.04 1.21
N ALA A 199 3.78 17.83 0.95
CA ALA A 199 3.29 18.08 -0.40
C ALA A 199 4.39 18.67 -1.30
N GLY A 200 5.17 19.63 -0.78
CA GLY A 200 6.32 20.20 -1.50
C GLY A 200 7.42 19.18 -1.81
N GLN A 201 7.71 18.24 -0.89
CA GLN A 201 8.64 17.14 -1.15
C GLN A 201 8.17 16.27 -2.32
N ILE A 202 6.90 15.86 -2.31
CA ILE A 202 6.34 15.01 -3.36
C ILE A 202 6.33 15.71 -4.72
N LYS A 203 5.85 16.95 -4.77
CA LYS A 203 5.89 17.78 -6.00
C LYS A 203 7.31 17.89 -6.55
N HIS A 204 8.30 18.12 -5.68
CA HIS A 204 9.70 18.23 -6.10
C HIS A 204 10.25 16.89 -6.60
N ILE A 205 9.93 15.77 -5.96
CA ILE A 205 10.33 14.43 -6.40
C ILE A 205 9.73 14.12 -7.78
N ILE A 206 8.44 14.35 -7.98
CA ILE A 206 7.77 14.15 -9.29
C ILE A 206 8.46 14.99 -10.37
N LYS A 207 8.71 16.27 -10.07
CA LYS A 207 9.43 17.16 -10.99
C LYS A 207 10.82 16.60 -11.36
N LYS A 208 11.58 16.12 -10.36
CA LYS A 208 12.93 15.56 -10.62
C LYS A 208 12.90 14.28 -11.44
N ILE A 209 11.94 13.40 -11.18
CA ILE A 209 11.74 12.18 -11.97
C ILE A 209 11.42 12.56 -13.43
N ASN A 210 10.53 13.53 -13.64
CA ASN A 210 10.16 13.99 -14.98
C ASN A 210 11.34 14.61 -15.73
N GLU A 211 12.16 15.44 -15.04
CA GLU A 211 13.40 16.01 -15.58
C GLU A 211 14.41 14.91 -15.97
N GLU A 212 14.56 13.88 -15.14
CA GLU A 212 15.52 12.78 -15.36
C GLU A 212 15.09 11.85 -16.50
N LEU A 213 13.79 11.54 -16.60
CA LEU A 213 13.27 10.69 -17.66
C LEU A 213 13.15 11.39 -19.01
N GLY A 214 12.92 12.70 -19.02
CA GLY A 214 12.71 13.52 -20.21
C GLY A 214 11.50 13.08 -21.06
N GLU A 215 10.58 12.33 -20.50
CA GLU A 215 9.36 11.79 -21.12
C GLU A 215 8.18 12.01 -20.16
N GLU A 216 6.96 12.08 -20.70
CA GLU A 216 5.74 12.17 -19.90
C GLU A 216 5.63 10.98 -18.94
N ILE A 217 5.27 11.29 -17.69
CA ILE A 217 5.02 10.31 -16.62
C ILE A 217 3.55 10.35 -16.23
N PHE A 218 3.03 9.23 -15.78
CA PHE A 218 1.72 9.12 -15.13
C PHE A 218 1.93 8.80 -13.65
N VAL A 219 1.40 9.65 -12.78
CA VAL A 219 1.60 9.56 -11.35
C VAL A 219 0.35 8.98 -10.68
N LEU A 220 0.48 7.77 -10.17
CA LEU A 220 -0.55 7.05 -9.44
C LEU A 220 -0.24 7.09 -7.94
N ALA A 221 -1.25 7.32 -7.13
CA ALA A 221 -1.15 7.33 -5.68
C ALA A 221 -2.05 6.27 -5.04
N THR A 222 -1.57 5.69 -3.95
CA THR A 222 -2.34 4.80 -3.06
C THR A 222 -2.00 5.09 -1.60
N GLY A 223 -2.47 4.24 -0.68
CA GLY A 223 -2.22 4.38 0.75
C GLY A 223 -3.23 5.24 1.50
N GLY A 224 -3.26 5.08 2.82
CA GLY A 224 -4.32 5.63 3.66
C GLY A 224 -4.40 7.15 3.72
N LEU A 225 -3.28 7.85 3.54
CA LEU A 225 -3.20 9.32 3.52
C LEU A 225 -3.18 9.89 2.10
N GLY A 226 -3.12 9.05 1.09
CA GLY A 226 -3.07 9.44 -0.32
C GLY A 226 -4.23 10.34 -0.73
N ARG A 227 -5.44 10.09 -0.22
CA ARG A 227 -6.63 10.91 -0.53
C ARG A 227 -6.44 12.39 -0.19
N ILE A 228 -5.83 12.68 0.97
CA ILE A 228 -5.62 14.07 1.43
C ILE A 228 -4.54 14.74 0.57
N LEU A 229 -3.46 14.01 0.29
CA LEU A 229 -2.33 14.54 -0.49
C LEU A 229 -2.68 14.71 -1.97
N SER A 230 -3.40 13.77 -2.57
CA SER A 230 -3.81 13.86 -3.98
C SER A 230 -4.77 15.03 -4.25
N ALA A 231 -5.46 15.53 -3.23
CA ALA A 231 -6.27 16.73 -3.35
C ALA A 231 -5.45 18.05 -3.36
N GLU A 232 -4.18 18.00 -2.90
CA GLU A 232 -3.27 19.15 -2.83
C GLU A 232 -2.20 19.11 -3.92
N ILE A 233 -1.89 17.93 -4.44
CA ILE A 233 -0.79 17.70 -5.38
C ILE A 233 -1.38 17.47 -6.77
N ASP A 234 -1.48 18.53 -7.56
CA ASP A 234 -2.04 18.50 -8.91
C ASP A 234 -1.26 17.59 -9.88
N GLU A 235 -0.01 17.27 -9.55
CA GLU A 235 0.84 16.39 -10.32
C GLU A 235 0.50 14.90 -10.13
N ILE A 236 -0.41 14.54 -9.24
CA ILE A 236 -0.93 13.16 -9.09
C ILE A 236 -2.13 13.00 -10.01
N ASP A 237 -1.97 12.18 -11.04
CA ASP A 237 -3.01 11.95 -12.05
C ASP A 237 -4.18 11.12 -11.52
N GLU A 238 -3.91 10.16 -10.62
CA GLU A 238 -4.94 9.30 -10.04
C GLU A 238 -4.61 8.87 -8.61
N TYR A 239 -5.66 8.76 -7.78
CA TYR A 239 -5.60 8.10 -6.47
C TYR A 239 -6.50 6.86 -6.45
N ASP A 240 -5.90 5.69 -6.21
CA ASP A 240 -6.64 4.43 -6.05
C ASP A 240 -6.41 3.86 -4.64
N PRO A 241 -7.40 3.96 -3.73
CA PRO A 241 -7.29 3.47 -2.35
C PRO A 241 -7.21 1.93 -2.25
N ASN A 242 -7.54 1.23 -3.32
CA ASN A 242 -7.58 -0.24 -3.35
C ASN A 242 -6.53 -0.84 -4.29
N LEU A 243 -5.50 -0.06 -4.68
CA LEU A 243 -4.47 -0.50 -5.63
C LEU A 243 -3.84 -1.83 -5.20
N SER A 244 -3.36 -1.92 -3.96
CA SER A 244 -2.71 -3.12 -3.42
C SER A 244 -3.65 -4.34 -3.42
N LEU A 245 -4.91 -4.15 -3.02
CA LEU A 245 -5.88 -5.24 -3.06
C LEU A 245 -6.15 -5.68 -4.50
N LYS A 246 -6.39 -4.76 -5.44
CA LYS A 246 -6.55 -5.10 -6.86
C LYS A 246 -5.33 -5.83 -7.39
N GLY A 247 -4.13 -5.38 -7.01
CA GLY A 247 -2.87 -6.01 -7.39
C GLY A 247 -2.72 -7.45 -6.90
N LEU A 248 -3.23 -7.77 -5.69
CA LEU A 248 -3.32 -9.15 -5.22
C LEU A 248 -4.16 -10.03 -6.15
N TYR A 249 -5.36 -9.57 -6.51
CA TYR A 249 -6.23 -10.30 -7.42
C TYR A 249 -5.60 -10.44 -8.81
N THR A 250 -5.06 -9.36 -9.33
CA THR A 250 -4.37 -9.31 -10.62
C THR A 250 -3.18 -10.28 -10.67
N LEU A 251 -2.36 -10.30 -9.62
CA LEU A 251 -1.24 -11.24 -9.52
C LEU A 251 -1.71 -12.70 -9.49
N TYR A 252 -2.82 -12.99 -8.79
CA TYR A 252 -3.42 -14.32 -8.82
C TYR A 252 -3.82 -14.73 -10.23
N MET A 253 -4.49 -13.84 -10.96
CA MET A 253 -4.94 -14.13 -12.34
C MET A 253 -3.78 -14.34 -13.31
N LEU A 254 -2.66 -13.66 -13.13
CA LEU A 254 -1.45 -13.86 -13.93
C LEU A 254 -0.76 -15.20 -13.67
N ASN A 255 -0.97 -15.81 -12.49
CA ASN A 255 -0.30 -17.03 -12.04
C ASN A 255 -1.23 -18.25 -11.99
N LYS A 256 -2.49 -18.09 -12.34
CA LYS A 256 -3.47 -19.18 -12.50
C LYS A 256 -3.27 -19.85 -13.86
#